data_ec90221211dfa41c412d0b049bc6321e
#
_entry.id   ec90221211dfa41c412d0b049bc6321e
#
_cell.length_a   1.000
_cell.length_b   1.000
_cell.length_c   1.000
_cell.angle_alpha   90.00
_cell.angle_beta   90.00
_cell.angle_gamma   90.00
#
_symmetry.space_group_name_H-M   'P 1'
#
loop_
_entity.id
_entity.type
_entity.pdbx_description
1 polymer ?
#
loop_
_entity_poly.entity_id
_entity_poly.type
_entity_poly.pdbx_seq_one_letter_code
_entity_poly.pdbx_strand_id
1 'polypeptide(L)'
;MKTTSLLARAAAATATLAAGIAGSMVVAPPAQAALVETDYGYFTFAFGTSAKAEMLGLNSGKTAFSIIGCTRLAGVKKTRNVAAVDAPANVPTLGVGAVTSTSETFKSNGNNGSKSTNKVAGIRLGVPDGLNLEIRGLETTAAAWADSKGKYHTQATFKLADIKANTGIPAVDDLLNQVNVGIGDLINVILAQPNDNLIIPGVGAIRLGRKISRIRSNMAISNAIALRVVLFGANALEGGGDDIKVTIGRSHARVYGEVTSSIMRGVGFPAEVNVIDGLAKVGAVGRQPLPCVGTYGKVLENPVVGLNLANLGVVDVGAAVGRAYGIQNPNGSAVGWTEGRIATVALGQGETRLVIKGVVGHAEIRMSRTGRLFKSIAGTKFASITVGGDEQDISLGDDITIPGVAQIKFGVVDRSGRQIRVIAVQIVLLEGVAESTGLATVNLGVARVRMNRL
;
A
#
# COMPACT_ATOMS: atom_id res chain seq x y z
N MET A 1 12.81 13.41 -38.78
CA MET A 1 11.43 12.98 -38.54
C MET A 1 11.13 13.34 -37.10
N LYS A 2 10.18 14.26 -36.87
CA LYS A 2 9.89 14.84 -35.57
C LYS A 2 8.86 13.94 -34.84
N THR A 3 9.25 13.25 -33.79
CA THR A 3 8.34 12.60 -32.85
C THR A 3 7.99 13.60 -31.74
N THR A 4 6.78 14.11 -31.82
CA THR A 4 6.19 15.06 -30.86
C THR A 4 5.84 14.33 -29.56
N SER A 5 6.36 14.84 -28.46
CA SER A 5 6.05 14.46 -27.08
C SER A 5 4.58 14.75 -26.74
N LEU A 6 3.80 13.72 -26.41
CA LEU A 6 2.38 13.77 -26.00
C LEU A 6 2.21 13.52 -24.48
N LEU A 7 3.07 14.09 -23.64
CA LEU A 7 3.01 13.88 -22.18
C LEU A 7 2.95 15.17 -21.35
N ALA A 8 2.40 16.23 -21.89
CA ALA A 8 2.20 17.43 -21.07
C ALA A 8 0.80 18.01 -21.30
N ARG A 9 -0.16 17.64 -20.45
CA ARG A 9 -1.31 18.48 -20.04
C ARG A 9 -2.29 17.66 -19.18
N ALA A 10 -1.99 17.49 -17.89
CA ALA A 10 -3.03 17.27 -16.89
C ALA A 10 -3.29 18.63 -16.22
N ALA A 11 -4.26 19.39 -16.76
CA ALA A 11 -4.70 20.63 -16.17
C ALA A 11 -5.45 20.35 -14.85
N ALA A 12 -5.08 21.07 -13.80
CA ALA A 12 -5.81 21.13 -12.55
C ALA A 12 -7.18 21.79 -12.81
N ALA A 13 -8.26 21.03 -12.74
CA ALA A 13 -9.61 21.56 -12.72
C ALA A 13 -9.97 21.89 -11.25
N THR A 14 -9.86 23.16 -10.89
CA THR A 14 -10.48 23.73 -9.69
C THR A 14 -11.98 23.83 -9.92
N ALA A 15 -12.74 22.91 -9.33
CA ALA A 15 -14.20 22.98 -9.31
C ALA A 15 -14.66 23.94 -8.21
N THR A 16 -15.16 25.10 -8.61
CA THR A 16 -15.87 26.05 -7.75
C THR A 16 -17.26 25.47 -7.45
N LEU A 17 -17.52 25.05 -6.21
CA LEU A 17 -18.85 24.63 -5.74
C LEU A 17 -19.70 25.85 -5.47
N ALA A 18 -20.78 26.03 -6.23
CA ALA A 18 -21.87 26.93 -5.90
C ALA A 18 -22.67 26.34 -4.72
N ALA A 19 -22.75 27.09 -3.62
CA ALA A 19 -23.52 26.73 -2.44
C ALA A 19 -25.02 26.92 -2.69
N GLY A 20 -25.75 25.82 -2.88
CA GLY A 20 -27.21 25.77 -2.77
C GLY A 20 -27.58 25.52 -1.31
N ILE A 21 -28.23 26.49 -0.67
CA ILE A 21 -28.80 26.37 0.69
C ILE A 21 -30.06 25.50 0.60
N ALA A 22 -29.92 24.20 0.89
CA ALA A 22 -31.05 23.32 1.21
C ALA A 22 -30.97 22.99 2.68
N GLY A 23 -32.08 23.17 3.39
CA GLY A 23 -32.20 23.09 4.84
C GLY A 23 -31.52 21.89 5.48
N SER A 24 -30.54 22.14 6.28
CA SER A 24 -29.81 21.13 7.06
C SER A 24 -30.71 20.62 8.18
N MET A 25 -31.33 19.45 7.98
CA MET A 25 -31.67 18.61 9.14
C MET A 25 -30.34 18.31 9.86
N VAL A 26 -30.18 18.87 11.06
CA VAL A 26 -29.08 18.51 11.95
C VAL A 26 -29.37 17.08 12.41
N VAL A 27 -28.89 16.10 11.62
CA VAL A 27 -28.79 14.72 12.07
C VAL A 27 -27.72 14.74 13.16
N ALA A 28 -28.13 14.57 14.41
CA ALA A 28 -27.22 14.43 15.54
C ALA A 28 -26.13 13.39 15.13
N PRO A 29 -24.84 13.69 15.30
CA PRO A 29 -23.80 12.73 14.98
C PRO A 29 -24.07 11.47 15.81
N PRO A 30 -24.00 10.26 15.22
CA PRO A 30 -24.19 9.04 15.98
C PRO A 30 -23.22 9.06 17.16
N ALA A 31 -23.73 8.80 18.36
CA ALA A 31 -22.93 8.77 19.57
C ALA A 31 -21.69 7.91 19.32
N GLN A 32 -20.51 8.50 19.37
CA GLN A 32 -19.27 7.74 19.21
C GLN A 32 -19.21 6.76 20.39
N ALA A 33 -19.12 5.48 20.09
CA ALA A 33 -18.92 4.47 21.11
C ALA A 33 -17.71 4.86 21.97
N ALA A 34 -17.85 4.78 23.29
CA ALA A 34 -16.77 5.11 24.21
C ALA A 34 -15.51 4.30 23.85
N LEU A 35 -14.37 4.96 23.82
CA LEU A 35 -13.09 4.30 23.61
C LEU A 35 -12.76 3.43 24.82
N VAL A 36 -12.57 2.15 24.60
CA VAL A 36 -12.25 1.17 25.64
C VAL A 36 -10.89 0.54 25.35
N GLU A 37 -9.99 0.57 26.32
CA GLU A 37 -8.74 -0.16 26.25
C GLU A 37 -8.99 -1.66 26.43
N THR A 38 -8.24 -2.47 25.69
CA THR A 38 -8.32 -3.93 25.71
C THR A 38 -6.94 -4.54 25.71
N ASP A 39 -6.85 -5.83 26.03
CA ASP A 39 -5.59 -6.61 25.94
C ASP A 39 -5.29 -7.09 24.52
N TYR A 40 -6.01 -6.61 23.54
CA TYR A 40 -5.86 -6.96 22.13
C TYR A 40 -5.24 -5.82 21.31
N GLY A 41 -4.41 -6.19 20.33
CA GLY A 41 -3.91 -5.27 19.32
C GLY A 41 -4.79 -5.31 18.06
N TYR A 42 -5.19 -4.16 17.54
CA TYR A 42 -6.02 -4.06 16.34
C TYR A 42 -5.30 -3.39 15.19
N PHE A 43 -5.54 -3.89 13.99
CA PHE A 43 -5.10 -3.27 12.75
C PHE A 43 -6.15 -3.51 11.66
N THR A 44 -6.62 -2.45 11.02
CA THR A 44 -7.63 -2.58 9.98
C THR A 44 -7.49 -1.48 8.93
N PHE A 45 -7.81 -1.81 7.68
CA PHE A 45 -7.89 -0.82 6.60
C PHE A 45 -8.85 -1.25 5.50
N ALA A 46 -9.36 -0.25 4.77
CA ALA A 46 -10.12 -0.45 3.54
C ALA A 46 -9.72 0.60 2.50
N PHE A 47 -9.87 0.27 1.22
CA PHE A 47 -9.74 1.21 0.11
C PHE A 47 -10.53 0.76 -1.10
N GLY A 48 -10.94 1.72 -1.95
CA GLY A 48 -11.68 1.45 -3.17
C GLY A 48 -10.84 0.84 -4.27
N THR A 49 -9.83 1.57 -4.71
CA THR A 49 -8.95 1.13 -5.80
C THR A 49 -7.48 1.36 -5.47
N SER A 50 -6.63 0.56 -6.10
CA SER A 50 -5.19 0.77 -6.13
C SER A 50 -4.65 0.15 -7.41
N ALA A 51 -3.98 0.93 -8.24
CA ALA A 51 -3.35 0.46 -9.48
C ALA A 51 -1.84 0.25 -9.31
N LYS A 52 -1.31 -0.71 -10.05
CA LYS A 52 0.12 -1.00 -10.19
C LYS A 52 0.44 -1.18 -11.66
N ALA A 53 1.44 -0.47 -12.16
CA ALA A 53 2.09 -0.75 -13.43
C ALA A 53 3.45 -1.39 -13.09
N GLU A 54 3.59 -2.70 -13.31
CA GLU A 54 4.77 -3.46 -12.82
C GLU A 54 6.05 -3.07 -13.55
N MET A 55 6.02 -2.89 -14.86
CA MET A 55 7.20 -2.50 -15.64
C MET A 55 7.67 -1.07 -15.33
N LEU A 56 6.74 -0.17 -15.04
CA LEU A 56 7.08 1.21 -14.69
C LEU A 56 7.35 1.40 -13.19
N GLY A 57 7.20 0.34 -12.37
CA GLY A 57 7.29 0.44 -10.92
C GLY A 57 6.24 1.38 -10.29
N LEU A 58 5.28 1.85 -11.08
CA LEU A 58 4.31 2.86 -10.66
C LEU A 58 3.19 2.25 -9.82
N ASN A 59 2.89 2.89 -8.69
CA ASN A 59 1.72 2.58 -7.89
C ASN A 59 0.85 3.83 -7.78
N SER A 60 -0.42 3.74 -8.16
CA SER A 60 -1.37 4.79 -7.83
C SER A 60 -1.60 4.83 -6.32
N GLY A 61 -1.98 5.99 -5.82
CA GLY A 61 -2.54 6.11 -4.48
C GLY A 61 -3.75 5.18 -4.31
N LYS A 62 -4.13 4.95 -3.05
CA LYS A 62 -5.35 4.21 -2.72
C LYS A 62 -6.52 5.18 -2.62
N THR A 63 -7.61 4.95 -3.37
CA THR A 63 -8.81 5.78 -3.28
C THR A 63 -9.57 5.50 -1.99
N ALA A 64 -10.11 6.54 -1.35
CA ALA A 64 -10.86 6.45 -0.09
C ALA A 64 -10.14 5.61 0.99
N PHE A 65 -8.83 5.76 1.15
CA PHE A 65 -8.06 4.93 2.07
C PHE A 65 -8.38 5.24 3.53
N SER A 66 -9.10 4.34 4.18
CA SER A 66 -9.37 4.35 5.62
C SER A 66 -8.44 3.36 6.32
N ILE A 67 -7.76 3.80 7.38
CA ILE A 67 -6.85 2.96 8.15
C ILE A 67 -6.92 3.31 9.65
N ILE A 68 -7.05 2.26 10.48
CA ILE A 68 -6.71 2.27 11.89
C ILE A 68 -5.43 1.47 12.01
N GLY A 69 -4.33 2.18 12.29
CA GLY A 69 -3.04 1.55 12.57
C GLY A 69 -3.08 0.78 13.89
N CYS A 70 -1.96 0.20 14.28
CA CYS A 70 -1.87 -0.56 15.52
C CYS A 70 -2.38 0.25 16.73
N THR A 71 -3.41 -0.26 17.39
CA THR A 71 -4.03 0.30 18.60
C THR A 71 -4.61 -0.82 19.45
N ARG A 72 -4.78 -0.58 20.76
CA ARG A 72 -5.56 -1.42 21.68
C ARG A 72 -6.92 -0.85 22.02
N LEU A 73 -7.25 0.32 21.47
CA LEU A 73 -8.53 0.98 21.71
C LEU A 73 -9.63 0.35 20.85
N ALA A 74 -10.63 -0.21 21.46
CA ALA A 74 -11.93 -0.51 20.84
C ALA A 74 -12.79 0.75 20.75
N GLY A 75 -13.75 0.80 19.83
CA GLY A 75 -14.62 1.94 19.60
C GLY A 75 -14.05 2.99 18.61
N VAL A 76 -12.85 2.79 18.09
CA VAL A 76 -12.28 3.68 17.05
C VAL A 76 -12.96 3.41 15.72
N LYS A 77 -13.46 4.48 15.06
CA LYS A 77 -14.04 4.40 13.72
C LYS A 77 -13.45 5.48 12.81
N LYS A 78 -13.12 5.12 11.60
CA LYS A 78 -12.67 6.04 10.55
C LYS A 78 -13.38 5.73 9.24
N THR A 79 -13.91 6.77 8.61
CA THR A 79 -14.53 6.68 7.29
C THR A 79 -13.81 7.64 6.33
N ARG A 80 -13.67 7.23 5.08
CA ARG A 80 -13.15 8.04 3.97
C ARG A 80 -14.05 7.84 2.77
N ASN A 81 -14.39 8.95 2.15
CA ASN A 81 -15.21 8.99 0.94
C ASN A 81 -14.42 9.66 -0.18
N VAL A 82 -14.61 9.21 -1.39
CA VAL A 82 -14.10 9.83 -2.61
C VAL A 82 -15.25 9.80 -3.61
N ALA A 83 -15.47 10.90 -4.32
CA ALA A 83 -16.40 10.95 -5.45
C ALA A 83 -15.90 10.06 -6.60
N ALA A 84 -16.67 9.95 -7.66
CA ALA A 84 -16.29 9.17 -8.82
C ALA A 84 -14.92 9.61 -9.38
N VAL A 85 -14.14 8.64 -9.84
CA VAL A 85 -12.84 8.84 -10.48
C VAL A 85 -12.87 8.14 -11.82
N ASP A 86 -12.70 8.90 -12.90
CA ASP A 86 -12.56 8.36 -14.23
C ASP A 86 -11.08 8.37 -14.63
N ALA A 87 -10.64 7.31 -15.29
CA ALA A 87 -9.30 7.25 -15.88
C ALA A 87 -9.23 8.17 -17.12
N PRO A 88 -8.03 8.69 -17.49
CA PRO A 88 -7.86 9.58 -18.63
C PRO A 88 -8.38 8.96 -19.93
N ALA A 89 -8.89 9.80 -20.82
CA ALA A 89 -9.62 9.45 -22.05
C ALA A 89 -8.85 8.58 -23.09
N ASN A 90 -7.57 8.35 -22.93
CA ASN A 90 -6.72 7.62 -23.89
C ASN A 90 -6.32 6.19 -23.43
N VAL A 91 -6.89 5.72 -22.34
CA VAL A 91 -6.68 4.34 -21.83
C VAL A 91 -8.04 3.66 -21.86
N PRO A 92 -8.13 2.32 -22.08
CA PRO A 92 -9.40 1.61 -21.91
C PRO A 92 -10.02 2.05 -20.59
N THR A 93 -11.17 2.71 -20.67
CA THR A 93 -11.68 3.53 -19.57
C THR A 93 -12.05 2.66 -18.38
N LEU A 94 -11.34 2.84 -17.28
CA LEU A 94 -11.77 2.35 -15.98
C LEU A 94 -12.45 3.52 -15.25
N GLY A 95 -13.78 3.54 -15.25
CA GLY A 95 -14.57 4.42 -14.42
C GLY A 95 -14.84 3.77 -13.07
N VAL A 96 -14.62 4.51 -11.98
CA VAL A 96 -14.94 4.06 -10.63
C VAL A 96 -15.89 5.07 -10.01
N GLY A 97 -17.11 4.66 -9.70
CA GLY A 97 -18.11 5.46 -9.01
C GLY A 97 -17.68 5.83 -7.58
N ALA A 98 -18.57 6.51 -6.86
CA ALA A 98 -18.29 6.93 -5.49
C ALA A 98 -17.83 5.77 -4.60
N VAL A 99 -16.79 6.01 -3.81
CA VAL A 99 -16.19 5.03 -2.91
C VAL A 99 -16.32 5.48 -1.46
N THR A 100 -16.79 4.57 -0.62
CA THR A 100 -16.77 4.74 0.85
C THR A 100 -16.00 3.60 1.49
N SER A 101 -15.01 3.94 2.30
CA SER A 101 -14.24 2.97 3.08
C SER A 101 -14.33 3.27 4.57
N THR A 102 -14.69 2.27 5.36
CA THR A 102 -14.79 2.38 6.82
C THR A 102 -13.88 1.36 7.47
N SER A 103 -13.16 1.77 8.49
CA SER A 103 -12.37 0.93 9.39
C SER A 103 -12.82 1.17 10.81
N GLU A 104 -13.04 0.12 11.59
CA GLU A 104 -13.49 0.20 12.96
C GLU A 104 -12.87 -0.87 13.85
N THR A 105 -12.73 -0.54 15.14
CA THR A 105 -12.42 -1.48 16.21
C THR A 105 -13.59 -1.56 17.16
N PHE A 106 -13.87 -2.72 17.72
CA PHE A 106 -15.05 -2.91 18.56
C PHE A 106 -14.78 -3.81 19.77
N LYS A 107 -15.58 -3.56 20.82
CA LYS A 107 -15.80 -4.46 21.94
C LYS A 107 -17.31 -4.56 22.14
N SER A 108 -17.87 -5.72 21.87
CA SER A 108 -19.32 -5.94 21.93
C SER A 108 -19.64 -7.38 22.27
N ASN A 109 -20.54 -7.61 23.21
CA ASN A 109 -20.98 -8.95 23.63
C ASN A 109 -19.82 -9.90 23.98
N GLY A 110 -18.79 -9.38 24.64
CA GLY A 110 -17.58 -10.14 24.95
C GLY A 110 -16.60 -10.31 23.80
N ASN A 111 -16.96 -9.94 22.58
CA ASN A 111 -16.08 -10.01 21.42
C ASN A 111 -15.22 -8.74 21.31
N ASN A 112 -13.93 -8.92 21.05
CA ASN A 112 -12.96 -7.85 20.84
C ASN A 112 -12.36 -7.99 19.44
N GLY A 113 -12.53 -6.98 18.57
CA GLY A 113 -12.13 -7.14 17.19
C GLY A 113 -11.97 -5.86 16.40
N SER A 114 -11.66 -6.08 15.13
CA SER A 114 -11.61 -5.04 14.12
C SER A 114 -12.38 -5.46 12.88
N LYS A 115 -12.95 -4.48 12.18
CA LYS A 115 -13.71 -4.67 10.96
C LYS A 115 -13.38 -3.56 9.97
N SER A 116 -13.41 -3.89 8.71
CA SER A 116 -13.37 -2.91 7.64
C SER A 116 -14.39 -3.24 6.57
N THR A 117 -14.95 -2.19 5.99
CA THR A 117 -15.92 -2.28 4.89
C THR A 117 -15.51 -1.29 3.81
N ASN A 118 -15.58 -1.73 2.57
CA ASN A 118 -15.45 -0.88 1.40
C ASN A 118 -16.69 -1.03 0.54
N LYS A 119 -17.24 0.11 0.10
CA LYS A 119 -18.37 0.19 -0.83
C LYS A 119 -17.94 0.99 -2.04
N VAL A 120 -18.19 0.46 -3.23
CA VAL A 120 -17.98 1.11 -4.52
C VAL A 120 -19.33 1.16 -5.22
N ALA A 121 -19.81 2.36 -5.55
CA ALA A 121 -21.13 2.53 -6.15
C ALA A 121 -21.22 1.88 -7.53
N GLY A 122 -20.16 1.96 -8.31
CA GLY A 122 -20.07 1.30 -9.62
C GLY A 122 -18.65 1.23 -10.14
N ILE A 123 -18.44 0.32 -11.07
CA ILE A 123 -17.19 0.15 -11.82
C ILE A 123 -17.60 -0.03 -13.27
N ARG A 124 -17.00 0.75 -14.16
CA ARG A 124 -17.14 0.58 -15.59
C ARG A 124 -15.77 0.29 -16.19
N LEU A 125 -15.67 -0.78 -16.93
CA LEU A 125 -14.48 -1.16 -17.66
C LEU A 125 -14.83 -1.23 -19.15
N GLY A 126 -14.07 -0.53 -20.00
CA GLY A 126 -14.28 -0.46 -21.43
C GLY A 126 -14.96 0.82 -21.90
N VAL A 127 -15.44 0.84 -23.14
CA VAL A 127 -16.03 2.01 -23.81
C VAL A 127 -17.55 1.97 -23.66
N PRO A 128 -18.23 3.07 -23.30
CA PRO A 128 -19.70 3.07 -23.04
C PRO A 128 -20.54 2.42 -24.14
N ASP A 129 -20.26 2.73 -25.40
CA ASP A 129 -21.01 2.24 -26.57
C ASP A 129 -20.27 1.10 -27.33
N GLY A 130 -19.25 0.51 -26.70
CA GLY A 130 -18.44 -0.59 -27.23
C GLY A 130 -18.37 -1.77 -26.27
N LEU A 131 -17.25 -2.49 -26.33
CA LEU A 131 -17.00 -3.59 -25.38
C LEU A 131 -16.84 -3.01 -23.98
N ASN A 132 -17.69 -3.43 -23.06
CA ASN A 132 -17.68 -2.93 -21.69
C ASN A 132 -18.23 -3.95 -20.67
N LEU A 133 -17.88 -3.71 -19.39
CA LEU A 133 -18.50 -4.34 -18.24
C LEU A 133 -18.80 -3.28 -17.19
N GLU A 134 -20.05 -3.23 -16.74
CA GLU A 134 -20.48 -2.38 -15.64
C GLU A 134 -20.88 -3.24 -14.45
N ILE A 135 -20.33 -2.94 -13.28
CA ILE A 135 -20.64 -3.60 -12.01
C ILE A 135 -21.12 -2.54 -11.04
N ARG A 136 -22.28 -2.73 -10.41
CA ARG A 136 -22.88 -1.78 -9.48
C ARG A 136 -22.99 -2.35 -8.08
N GLY A 137 -22.94 -1.48 -7.07
CA GLY A 137 -23.18 -1.82 -5.67
C GLY A 137 -22.21 -2.84 -5.10
N LEU A 138 -20.92 -2.71 -5.39
CA LEU A 138 -19.88 -3.60 -4.90
C LEU A 138 -19.53 -3.30 -3.44
N GLU A 139 -19.60 -4.31 -2.58
CA GLU A 139 -19.24 -4.20 -1.16
C GLU A 139 -18.31 -5.33 -0.74
N THR A 140 -17.23 -4.98 -0.02
CA THR A 140 -16.38 -5.96 0.68
C THR A 140 -16.37 -5.69 2.16
N THR A 141 -16.38 -6.75 2.96
CA THR A 141 -16.20 -6.67 4.41
C THR A 141 -15.16 -7.69 4.86
N ALA A 142 -14.29 -7.28 5.75
CA ALA A 142 -13.38 -8.15 6.49
C ALA A 142 -13.50 -7.84 7.97
N ALA A 143 -13.69 -8.88 8.80
CA ALA A 143 -13.71 -8.79 10.26
C ALA A 143 -12.81 -9.88 10.87
N ALA A 144 -12.15 -9.54 11.97
CA ALA A 144 -11.34 -10.45 12.77
C ALA A 144 -11.56 -10.11 14.24
N TRP A 145 -11.87 -11.12 15.06
CA TRP A 145 -12.15 -10.89 16.49
C TRP A 145 -11.74 -12.08 17.34
N ALA A 146 -11.57 -11.82 18.63
CA ALA A 146 -11.52 -12.85 19.68
C ALA A 146 -12.86 -12.80 20.45
N ASP A 147 -13.45 -13.96 20.73
CA ASP A 147 -14.67 -14.06 21.54
C ASP A 147 -14.37 -13.94 23.04
N SER A 148 -15.41 -14.03 23.86
CA SER A 148 -15.32 -13.98 25.34
C SER A 148 -14.48 -15.09 25.95
N LYS A 149 -14.23 -16.18 25.21
CA LYS A 149 -13.39 -17.32 25.62
C LYS A 149 -11.96 -17.21 25.06
N GLY A 150 -11.62 -16.09 24.38
CA GLY A 150 -10.32 -15.87 23.74
C GLY A 150 -10.11 -16.62 22.43
N LYS A 151 -11.13 -17.30 21.90
CA LYS A 151 -11.04 -17.99 20.61
C LYS A 151 -11.13 -16.99 19.46
N TYR A 152 -10.25 -17.15 18.47
CA TYR A 152 -10.15 -16.25 17.32
C TYR A 152 -11.09 -16.65 16.19
N HIS A 153 -11.68 -15.65 15.54
CA HIS A 153 -12.62 -15.80 14.45
C HIS A 153 -12.30 -14.82 13.31
N THR A 154 -12.73 -15.17 12.11
CA THR A 154 -12.63 -14.31 10.91
C THR A 154 -13.90 -14.36 10.09
N GLN A 155 -14.20 -13.27 9.42
CA GLN A 155 -15.24 -13.20 8.40
C GLN A 155 -14.76 -12.36 7.23
N ALA A 156 -14.94 -12.86 6.01
CA ALA A 156 -14.69 -12.13 4.77
C ALA A 156 -15.88 -12.31 3.84
N THR A 157 -16.50 -11.20 3.45
CA THR A 157 -17.65 -11.20 2.54
C THR A 157 -17.38 -10.27 1.36
N PHE A 158 -18.05 -10.60 0.27
CA PHE A 158 -18.10 -9.82 -0.95
C PHE A 158 -19.53 -9.87 -1.48
N LYS A 159 -20.07 -8.73 -1.88
CA LYS A 159 -21.40 -8.58 -2.46
C LYS A 159 -21.33 -7.63 -3.65
N LEU A 160 -22.19 -7.83 -4.61
CA LEU A 160 -22.51 -6.89 -5.67
C LEU A 160 -24.02 -6.83 -5.86
N ALA A 161 -24.53 -5.74 -6.41
CA ALA A 161 -25.96 -5.56 -6.63
C ALA A 161 -26.38 -5.90 -8.06
N ASP A 162 -25.60 -5.49 -9.06
CA ASP A 162 -25.97 -5.62 -10.47
C ASP A 162 -24.73 -5.69 -11.36
N ILE A 163 -24.85 -6.37 -12.51
CA ILE A 163 -23.85 -6.47 -13.56
C ILE A 163 -24.52 -6.26 -14.90
N LYS A 164 -23.87 -5.52 -15.78
CA LYS A 164 -24.18 -5.41 -17.19
C LYS A 164 -22.93 -5.62 -18.01
N ALA A 165 -23.02 -6.37 -19.07
CA ALA A 165 -21.90 -6.74 -19.90
C ALA A 165 -22.21 -6.59 -21.40
N ASN A 166 -21.23 -6.10 -22.13
CA ASN A 166 -21.08 -6.22 -23.56
C ASN A 166 -19.63 -6.59 -23.81
N THR A 167 -19.31 -7.87 -23.63
CA THR A 167 -17.91 -8.36 -23.69
C THR A 167 -17.51 -8.77 -25.11
N GLY A 168 -18.47 -8.81 -26.05
CA GLY A 168 -18.30 -9.38 -27.38
C GLY A 168 -18.28 -10.91 -27.39
N ILE A 169 -18.63 -11.53 -26.28
CA ILE A 169 -18.80 -12.99 -26.14
C ILE A 169 -20.28 -13.24 -25.86
N PRO A 170 -21.12 -13.61 -26.88
CA PRO A 170 -22.56 -13.65 -26.73
C PRO A 170 -23.05 -14.50 -25.53
N ALA A 171 -22.47 -15.67 -25.32
CA ALA A 171 -22.87 -16.55 -24.21
C ALA A 171 -22.57 -15.92 -22.82
N VAL A 172 -21.56 -15.08 -22.71
CA VAL A 172 -21.23 -14.34 -21.48
C VAL A 172 -22.19 -13.16 -21.31
N ASP A 173 -22.43 -12.43 -22.38
CA ASP A 173 -23.30 -11.25 -22.39
C ASP A 173 -24.74 -11.64 -22.09
N ASP A 174 -25.25 -12.70 -22.71
CA ASP A 174 -26.59 -13.26 -22.46
C ASP A 174 -26.77 -13.66 -20.99
N LEU A 175 -25.76 -14.29 -20.39
CA LEU A 175 -25.81 -14.68 -18.99
C LEU A 175 -25.71 -13.50 -18.03
N LEU A 176 -24.79 -12.56 -18.27
CA LEU A 176 -24.54 -11.42 -17.37
C LEU A 176 -25.59 -10.31 -17.49
N ASN A 177 -26.37 -10.26 -18.57
CA ASN A 177 -27.43 -9.26 -18.78
C ASN A 177 -28.83 -9.75 -18.34
N GLN A 178 -28.94 -10.95 -17.79
CA GLN A 178 -30.22 -11.44 -17.23
C GLN A 178 -30.63 -10.61 -16.01
N VAL A 179 -31.91 -10.52 -15.77
CA VAL A 179 -32.44 -9.85 -14.57
C VAL A 179 -32.06 -10.64 -13.31
N ASN A 180 -31.56 -9.95 -12.31
CA ASN A 180 -31.14 -10.53 -11.03
C ASN A 180 -29.86 -11.39 -11.06
N VAL A 181 -28.97 -11.18 -12.03
CA VAL A 181 -27.64 -11.81 -11.99
C VAL A 181 -26.90 -11.39 -10.71
N GLY A 182 -26.54 -12.38 -9.92
CA GLY A 182 -25.85 -12.21 -8.65
C GLY A 182 -24.35 -12.44 -8.75
N ILE A 183 -23.68 -12.29 -7.62
CA ILE A 183 -22.24 -12.58 -7.53
C ILE A 183 -21.92 -14.04 -7.88
N GLY A 184 -22.84 -14.97 -7.62
CA GLY A 184 -22.66 -16.39 -7.96
C GLY A 184 -22.49 -16.61 -9.46
N ASP A 185 -23.30 -15.92 -10.25
CA ASP A 185 -23.29 -16.03 -11.71
C ASP A 185 -22.01 -15.44 -12.29
N LEU A 186 -21.58 -14.25 -11.81
CA LEU A 186 -20.28 -13.70 -12.21
C LEU A 186 -19.12 -14.65 -11.84
N ILE A 187 -19.18 -15.25 -10.65
CA ILE A 187 -18.17 -16.22 -10.24
C ILE A 187 -18.14 -17.41 -11.20
N ASN A 188 -19.31 -17.98 -11.53
CA ASN A 188 -19.41 -19.11 -12.43
C ASN A 188 -18.91 -18.77 -13.83
N VAL A 189 -19.25 -17.59 -14.36
CA VAL A 189 -18.75 -17.11 -15.66
C VAL A 189 -17.23 -17.01 -15.67
N ILE A 190 -16.62 -16.39 -14.63
CA ILE A 190 -15.17 -16.23 -14.58
C ILE A 190 -14.46 -17.57 -14.41
N LEU A 191 -14.98 -18.47 -13.56
CA LEU A 191 -14.40 -19.80 -13.35
C LEU A 191 -14.54 -20.72 -14.58
N ALA A 192 -15.53 -20.48 -15.44
CA ALA A 192 -15.69 -21.20 -16.70
C ALA A 192 -14.69 -20.74 -17.79
N GLN A 193 -14.01 -19.60 -17.59
CA GLN A 193 -13.03 -19.09 -18.55
C GLN A 193 -11.63 -19.68 -18.31
N PRO A 194 -10.78 -19.76 -19.34
CA PRO A 194 -9.39 -20.19 -19.20
C PRO A 194 -8.63 -19.35 -18.15
N ASN A 195 -7.93 -20.01 -17.24
CA ASN A 195 -7.16 -19.41 -16.15
C ASN A 195 -7.98 -18.51 -15.18
N ASP A 196 -9.28 -18.76 -15.02
CA ASP A 196 -10.20 -18.00 -14.16
C ASP A 196 -10.18 -16.49 -14.49
N ASN A 197 -10.09 -16.14 -15.78
CA ASN A 197 -10.09 -14.77 -16.27
C ASN A 197 -11.22 -14.53 -17.26
N LEU A 198 -12.06 -13.54 -17.00
CA LEU A 198 -12.94 -12.98 -18.03
C LEU A 198 -12.14 -11.95 -18.84
N ILE A 199 -11.84 -12.27 -20.08
CA ILE A 199 -11.09 -11.39 -20.99
C ILE A 199 -12.10 -10.58 -21.80
N ILE A 200 -11.94 -9.25 -21.79
CA ILE A 200 -12.66 -8.33 -22.66
C ILE A 200 -11.66 -7.86 -23.72
N PRO A 201 -11.82 -8.31 -25.00
CA PRO A 201 -10.85 -8.01 -26.06
C PRO A 201 -10.57 -6.50 -26.19
N GLY A 202 -9.30 -6.13 -26.31
CA GLY A 202 -8.87 -4.73 -26.44
C GLY A 202 -8.99 -3.87 -25.17
N VAL A 203 -9.52 -4.43 -24.07
CA VAL A 203 -9.77 -3.70 -22.81
C VAL A 203 -8.93 -4.25 -21.67
N GLY A 204 -9.07 -5.54 -21.38
CA GLY A 204 -8.37 -6.12 -20.25
C GLY A 204 -8.94 -7.46 -19.79
N ALA A 205 -8.48 -7.91 -18.63
CA ALA A 205 -8.96 -9.14 -17.99
C ALA A 205 -9.45 -8.85 -16.56
N ILE A 206 -10.53 -9.51 -16.18
CA ILE A 206 -11.09 -9.45 -14.83
C ILE A 206 -10.88 -10.80 -14.15
N ARG A 207 -10.38 -10.74 -12.93
CA ARG A 207 -10.26 -11.88 -12.04
C ARG A 207 -11.11 -11.67 -10.80
N LEU A 208 -11.65 -12.76 -10.29
CA LEU A 208 -12.27 -12.75 -8.97
C LEU A 208 -11.26 -12.29 -7.92
N GLY A 209 -11.77 -11.57 -6.95
CA GLY A 209 -11.04 -11.21 -5.78
C GLY A 209 -10.71 -12.42 -4.90
N ARG A 210 -10.03 -12.17 -3.82
CA ARG A 210 -9.55 -13.20 -2.91
C ARG A 210 -10.08 -12.99 -1.50
N LYS A 211 -10.64 -14.04 -0.90
CA LYS A 211 -10.92 -14.09 0.54
C LYS A 211 -9.77 -14.83 1.21
N ILE A 212 -9.19 -14.24 2.23
CA ILE A 212 -8.13 -14.85 3.03
C ILE A 212 -8.57 -14.79 4.48
N SER A 213 -8.66 -15.95 5.10
CA SER A 213 -8.88 -16.13 6.53
C SER A 213 -7.74 -16.92 7.11
N ARG A 214 -7.07 -16.38 8.12
CA ARG A 214 -5.98 -17.06 8.83
C ARG A 214 -6.20 -16.89 10.31
N ILE A 215 -6.29 -18.02 11.02
CA ILE A 215 -6.41 -18.09 12.48
C ILE A 215 -5.17 -18.78 13.00
N ARG A 216 -4.56 -18.20 14.01
CA ARG A 216 -3.44 -18.76 14.79
C ARG A 216 -3.78 -18.70 16.28
N SER A 217 -2.97 -19.31 17.13
CA SER A 217 -3.20 -19.31 18.58
C SER A 217 -3.35 -17.93 19.21
N ASN A 218 -2.73 -16.91 18.62
CA ASN A 218 -2.62 -15.55 19.17
C ASN A 218 -3.04 -14.45 18.21
N MET A 219 -3.69 -14.78 17.08
CA MET A 219 -4.18 -13.77 16.13
C MET A 219 -5.20 -14.32 15.14
N ALA A 220 -6.02 -13.42 14.61
CA ALA A 220 -6.84 -13.66 13.43
C ALA A 220 -6.62 -12.58 12.37
N ILE A 221 -6.62 -13.00 11.11
CA ILE A 221 -6.47 -12.13 9.94
C ILE A 221 -7.59 -12.43 8.96
N SER A 222 -8.32 -11.42 8.58
CA SER A 222 -9.32 -11.46 7.53
C SER A 222 -8.97 -10.46 6.42
N ASN A 223 -9.10 -10.86 5.17
CA ASN A 223 -8.89 -9.99 4.02
C ASN A 223 -9.87 -10.35 2.92
N ALA A 224 -10.55 -9.36 2.38
CA ALA A 224 -11.44 -9.47 1.24
C ALA A 224 -10.98 -8.51 0.15
N ILE A 225 -10.81 -9.02 -1.06
CA ILE A 225 -10.61 -8.26 -2.29
C ILE A 225 -11.77 -8.63 -3.19
N ALA A 226 -12.48 -7.64 -3.74
CA ALA A 226 -13.61 -7.92 -4.61
C ALA A 226 -13.16 -8.38 -5.99
N LEU A 227 -12.42 -7.54 -6.68
CA LEU A 227 -11.97 -7.80 -8.05
C LEU A 227 -10.51 -7.40 -8.24
N ARG A 228 -9.89 -8.06 -9.19
CA ARG A 228 -8.62 -7.67 -9.80
C ARG A 228 -8.84 -7.47 -11.27
N VAL A 229 -8.45 -6.33 -11.78
CA VAL A 229 -8.53 -5.97 -13.17
C VAL A 229 -7.11 -5.81 -13.69
N VAL A 230 -6.84 -6.41 -14.83
CA VAL A 230 -5.61 -6.20 -15.59
C VAL A 230 -6.01 -5.43 -16.84
N LEU A 231 -5.61 -4.18 -16.94
CA LEU A 231 -5.80 -3.37 -18.15
C LEU A 231 -4.63 -3.66 -19.09
N PHE A 232 -4.92 -3.99 -20.34
CA PHE A 232 -3.90 -4.21 -21.34
C PHE A 232 -3.36 -2.86 -21.80
N GLY A 233 -2.04 -2.70 -21.88
CA GLY A 233 -1.41 -1.55 -22.52
C GLY A 233 -1.74 -1.52 -24.02
N ALA A 234 -1.56 -0.38 -24.66
CA ALA A 234 -1.85 -0.20 -26.09
C ALA A 234 -1.12 -1.22 -27.01
N ASN A 235 -0.05 -1.85 -26.52
CA ASN A 235 0.78 -2.83 -27.24
C ASN A 235 0.64 -4.26 -26.71
N ALA A 236 -0.34 -4.56 -25.85
CA ALA A 236 -0.46 -5.87 -25.19
C ALA A 236 -0.78 -7.02 -26.17
N LEU A 237 -1.36 -6.73 -27.32
CA LEU A 237 -1.59 -7.70 -28.39
C LEU A 237 -0.27 -8.16 -29.06
N GLU A 238 0.83 -7.43 -28.87
CA GLU A 238 2.16 -7.75 -29.43
C GLU A 238 3.13 -8.32 -28.39
N GLY A 239 2.66 -8.69 -27.19
CA GLY A 239 3.47 -9.30 -26.13
C GLY A 239 4.38 -8.32 -25.36
N GLY A 240 4.18 -7.02 -25.50
CA GLY A 240 4.89 -5.97 -24.79
C GLY A 240 4.17 -5.53 -23.52
N GLY A 241 4.58 -6.05 -22.41
CA GLY A 241 3.95 -6.12 -21.11
C GLY A 241 3.80 -4.87 -20.25
N ASP A 242 3.05 -3.86 -20.67
CA ASP A 242 2.71 -2.70 -19.85
C ASP A 242 1.36 -2.84 -19.12
N ASP A 243 1.07 -4.05 -18.62
CA ASP A 243 -0.19 -4.33 -17.92
C ASP A 243 -0.33 -3.52 -16.64
N ILE A 244 -1.44 -2.79 -16.53
CA ILE A 244 -1.82 -2.09 -15.30
C ILE A 244 -2.72 -3.00 -14.48
N LYS A 245 -2.24 -3.46 -13.33
CA LYS A 245 -3.01 -4.29 -12.39
C LYS A 245 -3.76 -3.43 -11.39
N VAL A 246 -5.09 -3.42 -11.44
CA VAL A 246 -5.96 -2.68 -10.54
C VAL A 246 -6.61 -3.62 -9.53
N THR A 247 -6.46 -3.32 -8.25
CA THR A 247 -7.20 -3.97 -7.16
C THR A 247 -8.39 -3.11 -6.80
N ILE A 248 -9.58 -3.69 -6.78
CA ILE A 248 -10.84 -3.00 -6.52
C ILE A 248 -11.51 -3.60 -5.30
N GLY A 249 -11.99 -2.73 -4.39
CA GLY A 249 -12.73 -3.12 -3.20
C GLY A 249 -11.90 -3.98 -2.26
N ARG A 250 -10.99 -3.41 -1.48
CA ARG A 250 -10.21 -4.17 -0.51
C ARG A 250 -10.55 -3.78 0.93
N SER A 251 -10.84 -4.80 1.73
CA SER A 251 -11.04 -4.73 3.17
C SER A 251 -10.08 -5.67 3.90
N HIS A 252 -9.49 -5.22 5.00
CA HIS A 252 -8.54 -5.98 5.79
C HIS A 252 -8.76 -5.71 7.27
N ALA A 253 -8.87 -6.77 8.07
CA ALA A 253 -9.00 -6.70 9.51
C ALA A 253 -8.05 -7.70 10.17
N ARG A 254 -7.49 -7.30 11.31
CA ARG A 254 -6.60 -8.13 12.10
C ARG A 254 -6.76 -7.84 13.58
N VAL A 255 -6.83 -8.91 14.37
CA VAL A 255 -6.74 -8.86 15.82
C VAL A 255 -5.54 -9.68 16.29
N TYR A 256 -4.80 -9.14 17.22
CA TYR A 256 -3.72 -9.81 17.95
C TYR A 256 -4.09 -9.88 19.41
N GLY A 257 -3.71 -10.96 20.12
CA GLY A 257 -3.83 -11.04 21.56
C GLY A 257 -2.52 -10.72 22.29
N GLU A 258 -2.60 -10.77 23.61
CA GLU A 258 -1.45 -10.66 24.51
C GLU A 258 -0.61 -9.39 24.33
N VAL A 259 -1.28 -8.24 24.34
CA VAL A 259 -0.59 -6.96 24.46
C VAL A 259 -0.20 -6.77 25.92
N THR A 260 1.04 -7.08 26.26
CA THR A 260 1.50 -7.11 27.66
C THR A 260 2.18 -5.80 28.11
N SER A 261 2.79 -5.06 27.20
CA SER A 261 3.58 -3.87 27.57
C SER A 261 3.42 -2.69 26.63
N SER A 262 3.28 -2.93 25.34
CA SER A 262 3.26 -1.86 24.35
C SER A 262 2.58 -2.24 23.05
N ILE A 263 2.07 -1.25 22.35
CA ILE A 263 1.68 -1.37 20.94
C ILE A 263 2.82 -0.89 20.06
N MET A 264 3.30 -1.78 19.22
CA MET A 264 4.36 -1.52 18.24
C MET A 264 3.78 -1.22 16.86
N ARG A 265 4.46 -0.43 16.10
CA ARG A 265 4.21 -0.22 14.67
C ARG A 265 5.51 0.13 14.00
N GLY A 266 5.82 -0.52 12.90
CA GLY A 266 7.03 -0.21 12.15
C GLY A 266 7.01 -0.81 10.77
N VAL A 267 8.01 -0.45 10.00
CA VAL A 267 8.27 -1.05 8.69
C VAL A 267 9.71 -0.83 8.31
N GLY A 268 10.38 -1.89 7.86
CA GLY A 268 11.68 -1.84 7.19
C GLY A 268 11.50 -2.14 5.71
N PHE A 269 12.19 -1.40 4.87
CA PHE A 269 12.22 -1.68 3.43
C PHE A 269 13.53 -1.15 2.81
N PRO A 270 14.10 -1.86 1.83
CA PRO A 270 15.37 -1.48 1.25
C PRO A 270 15.28 -0.19 0.43
N ALA A 271 14.22 -0.01 -0.37
CA ALA A 271 14.11 1.14 -1.26
C ALA A 271 12.69 1.72 -1.33
N GLU A 272 12.61 3.04 -1.49
CA GLU A 272 11.38 3.80 -1.78
C GLU A 272 11.73 4.90 -2.77
N VAL A 273 10.95 5.02 -3.85
CA VAL A 273 11.09 6.10 -4.82
C VAL A 273 9.88 7.01 -4.75
N ASN A 274 10.10 8.31 -4.67
CA ASN A 274 9.09 9.34 -4.72
C ASN A 274 9.42 10.30 -5.86
N VAL A 275 8.50 10.52 -6.77
CA VAL A 275 8.60 11.55 -7.82
C VAL A 275 7.79 12.75 -7.36
N ILE A 276 8.39 13.96 -7.38
CA ILE A 276 7.85 15.12 -6.67
C ILE A 276 6.61 15.71 -7.34
N ASP A 277 6.43 15.57 -8.65
CA ASP A 277 5.28 16.16 -9.37
C ASP A 277 3.96 15.37 -9.24
N GLY A 278 3.83 14.54 -8.21
CA GLY A 278 2.56 13.91 -7.84
C GLY A 278 2.06 12.80 -8.78
N LEU A 279 2.72 12.56 -9.90
CA LEU A 279 2.25 11.64 -10.93
C LEU A 279 2.68 10.18 -10.73
N ALA A 280 3.77 9.92 -10.00
CA ALA A 280 4.19 8.55 -9.74
C ALA A 280 4.84 8.38 -8.36
N LYS A 281 4.22 7.61 -7.52
CA LYS A 281 4.81 7.14 -6.28
C LYS A 281 5.19 5.69 -6.47
N VAL A 282 6.45 5.41 -6.75
CA VAL A 282 6.96 4.04 -6.69
C VAL A 282 6.96 3.63 -5.22
N GLY A 283 6.13 2.67 -4.87
CA GLY A 283 5.98 2.24 -3.49
C GLY A 283 7.26 1.62 -2.94
N ALA A 284 7.30 1.47 -1.61
CA ALA A 284 8.38 0.76 -0.92
C ALA A 284 8.45 -0.70 -1.34
N VAL A 285 9.61 -1.15 -1.77
CA VAL A 285 9.90 -2.52 -2.20
C VAL A 285 10.44 -3.32 -1.02
N GLY A 286 10.24 -4.64 -0.99
CA GLY A 286 10.73 -5.51 0.10
C GLY A 286 10.18 -5.13 1.49
N ARG A 287 8.99 -4.57 1.54
CA ARG A 287 8.40 -4.02 2.75
C ARG A 287 8.10 -5.09 3.79
N GLN A 288 8.79 -5.04 4.94
CA GLN A 288 8.56 -5.90 6.09
C GLN A 288 7.92 -5.11 7.23
N PRO A 289 6.61 -5.29 7.49
CA PRO A 289 5.95 -4.62 8.60
C PRO A 289 6.27 -5.26 9.95
N LEU A 290 6.40 -4.44 10.98
CA LEU A 290 6.43 -4.85 12.38
C LEU A 290 4.98 -5.01 12.89
N PRO A 291 4.56 -6.20 13.33
CA PRO A 291 3.23 -6.45 13.90
C PRO A 291 2.96 -5.64 15.18
N CYS A 292 1.69 -5.43 15.51
CA CYS A 292 1.27 -4.60 16.65
C CYS A 292 1.78 -5.11 18.00
N VAL A 293 1.92 -6.41 18.14
CA VAL A 293 2.41 -7.07 19.36
C VAL A 293 3.89 -7.50 19.25
N GLY A 294 4.58 -7.03 18.21
CA GLY A 294 5.92 -7.50 17.88
C GLY A 294 5.92 -8.81 17.10
N THR A 295 7.06 -9.45 17.05
CA THR A 295 7.29 -10.70 16.30
C THR A 295 7.53 -11.89 17.22
N TYR A 296 7.26 -11.74 18.51
CA TYR A 296 7.57 -12.73 19.56
C TYR A 296 9.06 -13.11 19.60
N GLY A 297 9.94 -12.12 19.41
CA GLY A 297 11.40 -12.32 19.45
C GLY A 297 11.98 -12.96 18.18
N LYS A 298 11.21 -13.14 17.12
CA LYS A 298 11.70 -13.65 15.82
C LYS A 298 11.98 -12.53 14.86
N VAL A 299 13.04 -12.65 14.08
CA VAL A 299 13.29 -11.73 12.95
C VAL A 299 12.40 -12.16 11.78
N LEU A 300 11.60 -11.22 11.27
CA LEU A 300 10.85 -11.40 10.02
C LEU A 300 11.62 -10.73 8.89
N GLU A 301 11.68 -11.38 7.74
CA GLU A 301 12.39 -10.91 6.55
C GLU A 301 11.51 -10.95 5.32
N ASN A 302 11.70 -9.98 4.43
CA ASN A 302 11.08 -9.93 3.11
C ASN A 302 12.16 -9.63 2.05
N PRO A 303 12.83 -10.67 1.52
CA PRO A 303 13.89 -10.51 0.54
C PRO A 303 13.34 -10.11 -0.83
N VAL A 304 14.14 -9.38 -1.58
CA VAL A 304 13.91 -8.97 -2.96
C VAL A 304 15.16 -9.26 -3.75
N VAL A 305 15.02 -10.00 -4.83
CA VAL A 305 16.13 -10.32 -5.73
C VAL A 305 16.14 -9.27 -6.84
N GLY A 306 17.13 -8.37 -6.79
CA GLY A 306 17.36 -7.34 -7.80
C GLY A 306 16.19 -6.35 -7.94
N LEU A 307 16.47 -5.09 -7.81
CA LEU A 307 15.56 -3.99 -8.11
C LEU A 307 16.15 -3.26 -9.31
N ASN A 308 15.63 -3.56 -10.47
CA ASN A 308 15.97 -2.74 -11.63
C ASN A 308 15.09 -1.48 -11.59
N LEU A 309 15.68 -0.37 -11.17
CA LEU A 309 15.11 0.97 -11.28
C LEU A 309 15.54 1.64 -12.60
N ALA A 310 15.92 0.84 -13.61
CA ALA A 310 16.46 1.30 -14.89
C ALA A 310 15.52 2.27 -15.64
N ASN A 311 14.21 2.24 -15.35
CA ASN A 311 13.29 3.24 -15.90
C ASN A 311 13.50 4.66 -15.32
N LEU A 312 14.30 4.80 -14.25
CA LEU A 312 14.85 6.07 -13.80
C LEU A 312 16.22 6.34 -14.45
N GLY A 313 16.64 5.50 -15.40
CA GLY A 313 17.85 5.65 -16.22
C GLY A 313 19.17 5.44 -15.50
N VAL A 314 19.22 5.37 -14.17
CA VAL A 314 20.45 5.69 -13.44
C VAL A 314 20.68 4.85 -12.18
N VAL A 315 19.69 4.13 -11.63
CA VAL A 315 19.84 3.44 -10.34
C VAL A 315 19.70 1.94 -10.47
N ASP A 316 20.77 1.21 -10.21
CA ASP A 316 20.79 -0.25 -10.12
C ASP A 316 20.92 -0.66 -8.63
N VAL A 317 20.04 -1.57 -8.18
CA VAL A 317 19.98 -2.02 -6.79
C VAL A 317 20.12 -3.54 -6.75
N GLY A 318 21.18 -4.01 -6.13
CA GLY A 318 21.44 -5.42 -5.92
C GLY A 318 20.47 -6.10 -4.95
N ALA A 319 20.87 -7.27 -4.44
CA ALA A 319 20.07 -8.01 -3.46
C ALA A 319 19.67 -7.14 -2.25
N ALA A 320 18.41 -7.21 -1.87
CA ALA A 320 17.86 -6.31 -0.87
C ALA A 320 16.87 -7.03 0.06
N VAL A 321 16.73 -6.58 1.33
CA VAL A 321 15.82 -7.19 2.29
C VAL A 321 15.26 -6.17 3.28
N GLY A 322 13.94 -6.23 3.52
CA GLY A 322 13.31 -5.57 4.65
C GLY A 322 13.22 -6.51 5.84
N ARG A 323 13.53 -6.04 7.05
CA ARG A 323 13.52 -6.83 8.29
C ARG A 323 12.72 -6.14 9.39
N ALA A 324 12.14 -6.93 10.30
CA ALA A 324 11.46 -6.44 11.47
C ALA A 324 11.60 -7.42 12.64
N TYR A 325 11.73 -6.88 13.85
CA TYR A 325 11.81 -7.61 15.10
C TYR A 325 11.04 -6.88 16.19
N GLY A 326 10.40 -7.61 17.08
CA GLY A 326 9.75 -7.04 18.24
C GLY A 326 9.46 -8.08 19.31
N ILE A 327 9.71 -7.70 20.55
CA ILE A 327 9.40 -8.51 21.73
C ILE A 327 8.78 -7.62 22.81
N GLN A 328 7.76 -8.14 23.46
CA GLN A 328 7.18 -7.61 24.67
C GLN A 328 7.55 -8.55 25.83
N ASN A 329 8.06 -7.99 26.91
CA ASN A 329 8.43 -8.77 28.08
C ASN A 329 7.35 -8.68 29.16
N PRO A 330 7.10 -9.76 29.93
CA PRO A 330 6.10 -9.76 31.02
C PRO A 330 6.38 -8.70 32.10
N ASN A 331 7.62 -8.24 32.22
CA ASN A 331 8.01 -7.20 33.17
C ASN A 331 7.64 -5.76 32.73
N GLY A 332 6.89 -5.61 31.63
CA GLY A 332 6.46 -4.32 31.10
C GLY A 332 7.47 -3.62 30.17
N SER A 333 8.66 -4.21 29.96
CA SER A 333 9.60 -3.70 28.96
C SER A 333 9.30 -4.22 27.56
N ALA A 334 9.80 -3.52 26.52
CA ALA A 334 9.63 -3.94 25.14
C ALA A 334 10.80 -3.45 24.26
N VAL A 335 11.08 -4.20 23.20
CA VAL A 335 12.04 -3.82 22.16
C VAL A 335 11.40 -4.04 20.80
N GLY A 336 11.54 -3.05 19.91
CA GLY A 336 11.13 -3.20 18.51
C GLY A 336 12.09 -2.47 17.59
N TRP A 337 12.51 -3.16 16.53
CA TRP A 337 13.32 -2.53 15.48
C TRP A 337 12.89 -2.96 14.08
N THR A 338 13.25 -2.15 13.10
CA THR A 338 13.11 -2.48 11.68
C THR A 338 14.37 -2.10 10.94
N GLU A 339 14.63 -2.77 9.83
CA GLU A 339 15.76 -2.51 8.96
C GLU A 339 15.37 -2.56 7.49
N GLY A 340 16.03 -1.72 6.66
CA GLY A 340 16.16 -1.90 5.23
C GLY A 340 17.62 -2.15 4.89
N ARG A 341 17.92 -3.24 4.16
CA ARG A 341 19.28 -3.62 3.77
C ARG A 341 19.40 -3.74 2.27
N ILE A 342 20.52 -3.30 1.72
CA ILE A 342 20.87 -3.40 0.30
C ILE A 342 22.33 -3.80 0.21
N ALA A 343 22.62 -4.81 -0.63
CA ALA A 343 24.00 -5.26 -0.83
C ALA A 343 24.82 -4.23 -1.61
N THR A 344 24.27 -3.69 -2.70
CA THR A 344 24.96 -2.73 -3.56
C THR A 344 23.94 -1.80 -4.22
N VAL A 345 24.29 -0.54 -4.36
CA VAL A 345 23.57 0.48 -5.14
C VAL A 345 24.57 1.12 -6.09
N ALA A 346 24.22 1.22 -7.37
CA ALA A 346 25.00 1.96 -8.36
C ALA A 346 24.16 3.07 -8.97
N LEU A 347 24.71 4.27 -9.11
CA LEU A 347 24.07 5.45 -9.70
C LEU A 347 25.03 6.08 -10.72
N GLY A 348 24.53 6.43 -11.90
CA GLY A 348 25.35 7.07 -12.94
C GLY A 348 26.23 6.11 -13.71
N GLN A 349 27.05 6.68 -14.58
CA GLN A 349 28.00 5.96 -15.46
C GLN A 349 29.34 6.69 -15.56
N GLY A 350 30.39 5.98 -15.99
CA GLY A 350 31.73 6.56 -16.19
C GLY A 350 32.33 7.17 -14.92
N GLU A 351 33.00 8.32 -15.06
CA GLU A 351 33.67 9.04 -13.95
C GLU A 351 32.74 9.57 -12.87
N THR A 352 31.44 9.70 -13.15
CA THR A 352 30.43 10.12 -12.17
C THR A 352 29.70 8.96 -11.51
N ARG A 353 30.11 7.72 -11.82
CA ARG A 353 29.45 6.53 -11.26
C ARG A 353 29.68 6.44 -9.75
N LEU A 354 28.60 6.54 -8.99
CA LEU A 354 28.57 6.27 -7.56
C LEU A 354 28.23 4.80 -7.31
N VAL A 355 29.00 4.14 -6.46
CA VAL A 355 28.67 2.80 -5.95
C VAL A 355 28.70 2.82 -4.42
N ILE A 356 27.60 2.39 -3.79
CA ILE A 356 27.48 2.26 -2.34
C ILE A 356 27.24 0.80 -2.01
N LYS A 357 28.08 0.22 -1.15
CA LYS A 357 27.96 -1.18 -0.72
C LYS A 357 27.51 -1.27 0.74
N GLY A 358 26.78 -2.34 1.06
CA GLY A 358 26.41 -2.72 2.41
C GLY A 358 25.54 -1.69 3.13
N VAL A 359 24.57 -1.07 2.41
CA VAL A 359 23.65 -0.08 2.99
C VAL A 359 22.70 -0.75 3.98
N VAL A 360 22.68 -0.26 5.21
CA VAL A 360 21.77 -0.68 6.27
C VAL A 360 21.16 0.54 6.93
N GLY A 361 19.84 0.70 6.86
CA GLY A 361 19.09 1.62 7.68
C GLY A 361 18.43 0.87 8.83
N HIS A 362 18.77 1.22 10.08
CA HIS A 362 18.28 0.59 11.28
C HIS A 362 17.59 1.61 12.20
N ALA A 363 16.38 1.28 12.64
CA ALA A 363 15.65 2.08 13.62
C ALA A 363 15.17 1.17 14.75
N GLU A 364 15.50 1.49 15.99
CA GLU A 364 15.14 0.76 17.18
C GLU A 364 14.47 1.65 18.22
N ILE A 365 13.43 1.13 18.89
CA ILE A 365 12.89 1.71 20.12
C ILE A 365 12.90 0.64 21.20
N ARG A 366 13.48 0.98 22.34
CA ARG A 366 13.38 0.20 23.58
C ARG A 366 12.50 0.94 24.57
N MET A 367 11.63 0.22 25.25
CA MET A 367 10.82 0.72 26.35
C MET A 367 11.26 0.08 27.65
N SER A 368 11.59 0.87 28.65
CA SER A 368 11.88 0.38 30.00
C SER A 368 10.61 -0.12 30.70
N ARG A 369 10.76 -0.79 31.83
CA ARG A 369 9.65 -1.20 32.72
C ARG A 369 8.78 0.00 33.17
N THR A 370 9.38 1.18 33.31
CA THR A 370 8.69 2.42 33.69
C THR A 370 8.02 3.13 32.51
N GLY A 371 8.10 2.55 31.28
CA GLY A 371 7.53 3.13 30.08
C GLY A 371 8.36 4.23 29.40
N ARG A 372 9.60 4.47 29.87
CA ARG A 372 10.54 5.40 29.20
C ARG A 372 11.02 4.82 27.88
N LEU A 373 10.96 5.63 26.80
CA LEU A 373 11.39 5.24 25.47
C LEU A 373 12.83 5.69 25.19
N PHE A 374 13.63 4.76 24.68
CA PHE A 374 14.99 5.01 24.17
C PHE A 374 14.99 4.70 22.67
N LYS A 375 15.47 5.65 21.87
CA LYS A 375 15.52 5.57 20.41
C LYS A 375 16.95 5.45 19.95
N SER A 376 17.24 4.49 19.09
CA SER A 376 18.57 4.19 18.58
C SER A 376 18.57 4.03 17.07
N ILE A 377 19.65 4.47 16.44
CA ILE A 377 20.00 4.20 15.05
C ILE A 377 21.26 3.32 14.96
N ALA A 378 21.74 2.82 16.09
CA ALA A 378 22.91 1.96 16.15
C ALA A 378 22.69 0.73 15.24
N GLY A 379 23.59 0.53 14.28
CA GLY A 379 23.41 -0.47 13.21
C GLY A 379 23.11 0.15 11.84
N THR A 380 22.74 1.45 11.76
CA THR A 380 22.72 2.18 10.49
C THR A 380 24.15 2.37 10.01
N LYS A 381 24.42 1.92 8.78
CA LYS A 381 25.78 1.97 8.20
C LYS A 381 25.77 1.73 6.69
N PHE A 382 26.89 1.96 6.09
CA PHE A 382 27.30 1.47 4.76
C PHE A 382 28.74 0.92 4.87
N ALA A 383 29.13 0.04 3.96
CA ALA A 383 30.43 -0.61 4.00
C ALA A 383 31.49 0.19 3.26
N SER A 384 31.18 0.70 2.06
CA SER A 384 32.04 1.57 1.27
C SER A 384 31.25 2.42 0.30
N ILE A 385 31.80 3.55 -0.08
CA ILE A 385 31.29 4.47 -1.09
C ILE A 385 32.43 4.75 -2.08
N THR A 386 32.16 4.61 -3.38
CA THR A 386 33.13 5.00 -4.43
C THR A 386 32.45 5.93 -5.43
N VAL A 387 33.19 6.93 -5.90
CA VAL A 387 32.76 7.85 -6.98
C VAL A 387 33.84 7.80 -8.08
N GLY A 388 33.45 7.47 -9.30
CA GLY A 388 34.38 7.30 -10.40
C GLY A 388 35.39 6.15 -10.22
N GLY A 389 35.18 5.29 -9.24
CA GLY A 389 36.12 4.23 -8.83
C GLY A 389 36.93 4.55 -7.58
N ASP A 390 37.02 5.82 -7.19
CA ASP A 390 37.78 6.28 -6.01
C ASP A 390 36.95 6.15 -4.73
N GLU A 391 37.53 5.54 -3.70
CA GLU A 391 36.88 5.40 -2.39
C GLU A 391 36.78 6.74 -1.69
N GLN A 392 35.59 7.00 -1.10
CA GLN A 392 35.26 8.23 -0.40
C GLN A 392 35.17 7.98 1.09
N ASP A 393 35.81 8.82 1.90
CA ASP A 393 35.68 8.83 3.37
C ASP A 393 34.43 9.65 3.75
N ILE A 394 33.29 8.98 3.86
CA ILE A 394 31.99 9.59 4.11
C ILE A 394 31.37 8.93 5.35
N SER A 395 30.81 9.76 6.21
CA SER A 395 30.15 9.35 7.45
C SER A 395 28.65 9.60 7.44
N LEU A 396 27.92 9.02 8.40
CA LEU A 396 26.50 9.33 8.60
C LEU A 396 26.37 10.81 9.03
N GLY A 397 25.53 11.55 8.33
CA GLY A 397 25.31 12.98 8.49
C GLY A 397 25.96 13.84 7.40
N ASP A 398 26.82 13.24 6.59
CA ASP A 398 27.45 13.96 5.47
C ASP A 398 26.50 14.04 4.26
N ASP A 399 26.74 15.05 3.44
CA ASP A 399 26.06 15.26 2.15
C ASP A 399 27.12 15.37 1.05
N ILE A 400 26.85 14.75 -0.09
CA ILE A 400 27.68 14.93 -1.31
C ILE A 400 26.80 15.37 -2.48
N THR A 401 27.38 16.14 -3.37
CA THR A 401 26.76 16.54 -4.63
C THR A 401 27.58 15.99 -5.79
N ILE A 402 26.94 15.24 -6.66
CA ILE A 402 27.49 14.82 -7.94
C ILE A 402 26.96 15.80 -8.98
N PRO A 403 27.81 16.69 -9.55
CA PRO A 403 27.38 17.74 -10.47
C PRO A 403 26.57 17.17 -11.64
N GLY A 404 25.42 17.78 -11.93
CA GLY A 404 24.53 17.36 -13.01
C GLY A 404 23.81 16.03 -12.81
N VAL A 405 23.99 15.33 -11.66
CA VAL A 405 23.40 14.01 -11.40
C VAL A 405 22.50 14.02 -10.18
N ALA A 406 23.03 14.24 -8.99
CA ALA A 406 22.27 14.09 -7.76
C ALA A 406 22.87 14.82 -6.55
N GLN A 407 22.04 15.16 -5.58
CA GLN A 407 22.44 15.44 -4.19
C GLN A 407 22.15 14.20 -3.35
N ILE A 408 23.10 13.79 -2.52
CA ILE A 408 23.02 12.57 -1.71
C ILE A 408 23.25 12.91 -0.25
N LYS A 409 22.35 12.47 0.61
CA LYS A 409 22.39 12.66 2.06
C LYS A 409 22.53 11.31 2.76
N PHE A 410 23.44 11.21 3.70
CA PHE A 410 23.69 9.99 4.47
C PHE A 410 23.15 10.12 5.88
N GLY A 411 22.38 9.10 6.33
CA GLY A 411 21.92 9.01 7.69
C GLY A 411 20.83 10.04 8.07
N VAL A 412 19.83 10.25 7.20
CA VAL A 412 18.69 11.15 7.51
C VAL A 412 17.83 10.54 8.61
N VAL A 413 17.68 11.25 9.74
CA VAL A 413 16.99 10.76 10.94
C VAL A 413 15.89 11.71 11.39
N ASP A 414 14.67 11.17 11.61
CA ASP A 414 13.56 11.85 12.29
C ASP A 414 13.24 11.12 13.61
N ARG A 415 13.31 11.82 14.73
CA ARG A 415 13.03 11.32 16.08
C ARG A 415 11.79 11.97 16.71
N SER A 416 10.79 12.26 15.94
CA SER A 416 9.58 12.94 16.40
C SER A 416 8.70 12.09 17.33
N GLY A 417 8.22 12.65 18.42
CA GLY A 417 7.28 12.04 19.35
C GLY A 417 7.69 10.61 19.80
N ARG A 418 6.84 9.63 19.57
CA ARG A 418 7.04 8.22 19.94
C ARG A 418 7.56 7.36 18.78
N GLN A 419 8.14 7.99 17.77
CA GLN A 419 8.67 7.28 16.59
C GLN A 419 10.13 7.64 16.33
N ILE A 420 10.77 6.79 15.56
CA ILE A 420 12.04 7.04 14.91
C ILE A 420 11.94 6.59 13.46
N ARG A 421 12.44 7.39 12.53
CA ARG A 421 12.62 7.04 11.12
C ARG A 421 14.07 7.27 10.75
N VAL A 422 14.62 6.34 9.99
CA VAL A 422 15.97 6.42 9.45
C VAL A 422 15.91 6.17 7.96
N ILE A 423 16.64 6.95 7.19
CA ILE A 423 16.96 6.70 5.79
C ILE A 423 18.49 6.65 5.74
N ALA A 424 19.06 5.50 5.42
CA ALA A 424 20.51 5.36 5.40
C ALA A 424 21.13 6.22 4.30
N VAL A 425 20.53 6.23 3.10
CA VAL A 425 20.95 7.07 1.97
C VAL A 425 19.72 7.66 1.30
N GLN A 426 19.68 8.95 1.14
CA GLN A 426 18.66 9.66 0.36
C GLN A 426 19.33 10.30 -0.85
N ILE A 427 18.86 9.97 -2.03
CA ILE A 427 19.35 10.50 -3.32
C ILE A 427 18.26 11.39 -3.89
N VAL A 428 18.56 12.64 -4.13
CA VAL A 428 17.70 13.60 -4.83
C VAL A 428 18.27 13.79 -6.22
N LEU A 429 17.61 13.23 -7.24
CA LEU A 429 18.02 13.36 -8.64
C LEU A 429 17.73 14.80 -9.11
N LEU A 430 18.68 15.41 -9.81
CA LEU A 430 18.53 16.75 -10.36
C LEU A 430 17.67 16.73 -11.64
N GLU A 431 17.08 17.88 -11.99
CA GLU A 431 16.33 18.03 -13.23
C GLU A 431 17.20 17.71 -14.45
N GLY A 432 16.64 16.96 -15.41
CA GLY A 432 17.32 16.57 -16.64
C GLY A 432 18.09 15.24 -16.58
N VAL A 433 18.24 14.61 -15.42
CA VAL A 433 18.93 13.32 -15.27
C VAL A 433 17.99 12.13 -15.50
N ALA A 434 16.71 12.29 -15.23
CA ALA A 434 15.68 11.33 -15.63
C ALA A 434 14.88 11.94 -16.79
N GLU A 435 14.39 11.12 -17.72
CA GLU A 435 13.49 11.56 -18.80
C GLU A 435 12.16 12.19 -18.27
N SER A 436 12.02 12.31 -16.95
CA SER A 436 10.91 12.95 -16.26
C SER A 436 11.26 14.40 -15.91
N THR A 437 10.34 15.31 -16.15
CA THR A 437 10.44 16.77 -15.89
C THR A 437 10.38 17.12 -14.41
N GLY A 438 10.57 16.17 -13.48
CA GLY A 438 10.40 16.37 -12.04
C GLY A 438 11.56 15.82 -11.21
N LEU A 439 11.80 16.46 -10.06
CA LEU A 439 12.75 15.99 -9.05
C LEU A 439 12.30 14.62 -8.49
N ALA A 440 13.13 13.60 -8.64
CA ALA A 440 12.88 12.30 -8.04
C ALA A 440 13.75 12.09 -6.79
N THR A 441 13.13 11.58 -5.72
CA THR A 441 13.86 11.21 -4.50
C THR A 441 13.85 9.70 -4.33
N VAL A 442 15.04 9.11 -4.21
CA VAL A 442 15.25 7.69 -3.90
C VAL A 442 15.74 7.57 -2.47
N ASN A 443 14.96 6.91 -1.61
CA ASN A 443 15.33 6.61 -0.25
C ASN A 443 15.77 5.15 -0.15
N LEU A 444 16.97 4.91 0.37
CA LEU A 444 17.60 3.61 0.46
C LEU A 444 17.85 3.24 1.93
N GLY A 445 17.65 1.98 2.28
CA GLY A 445 17.81 1.52 3.64
C GLY A 445 16.86 2.26 4.59
N VAL A 446 15.54 2.12 4.39
CA VAL A 446 14.56 2.84 5.20
C VAL A 446 14.05 1.98 6.34
N ALA A 447 14.09 2.54 7.55
CA ALA A 447 13.56 1.92 8.75
C ALA A 447 12.68 2.90 9.52
N ARG A 448 11.54 2.44 10.01
CA ARG A 448 10.63 3.25 10.82
C ARG A 448 10.00 2.42 11.93
N VAL A 449 10.13 2.88 13.17
CA VAL A 449 9.48 2.26 14.34
C VAL A 449 8.74 3.31 15.15
N ARG A 450 7.60 2.91 15.67
CA ARG A 450 6.83 3.65 16.66
C ARG A 450 6.41 2.68 17.76
N MET A 451 6.47 3.14 19.03
CA MET A 451 6.04 2.36 20.18
C MET A 451 5.18 3.23 21.09
N ASN A 452 4.02 2.72 21.47
CA ASN A 452 3.13 3.36 22.43
C ASN A 452 3.07 2.47 23.68
N ARG A 453 3.26 3.08 24.85
CA ARG A 453 2.99 2.46 26.14
C ARG A 453 1.52 2.07 26.24
N LEU A 454 1.22 1.02 27.00
CA LEU A 454 -0.13 0.70 27.50
C LEU A 454 -0.59 1.76 28.48
#